data_1fb91306f1e049e2d615c21d56c5d936
#
_entry.id   1fb91306f1e049e2d615c21d56c5d936
#
_cell.length_a   1.000
_cell.length_b   1.000
_cell.length_c   1.000
_cell.angle_alpha   90.00
_cell.angle_beta   90.00
_cell.angle_gamma   90.00
#
_symmetry.space_group_name_H-M   'P 1'
#
loop_
_entity.id
_entity.type
_entity.pdbx_description
1 polymer ?
#
loop_
_entity_poly.entity_id
_entity_poly.type
_entity_poly.pdbx_seq_one_letter_code
_entity_poly.pdbx_strand_id
1 'polypeptide(L)'
;VDIGFKIRDAINIYYETNFQEDPTSNFQWEFVLVDDDQTKNAWCMPGGKIAFYSGILPILKNADGVASVMGHEIAHAVARHSAERASTAMVTDLGIMALEQFILGQRLPQAAGYVRQFGLDLPFNRKQESEADYLGLIFSNLAGYDIDESYKVWERMKEDMGGSGPSEFFSTHPSPDNRITKLKEWIPLVNAKYPAIST
;
A
#
# COMPACT_ATOMS: atom_id res chain seq x y z
N VAL A 1 9.38 13.25 6.27
CA VAL A 1 8.33 14.31 6.36
C VAL A 1 8.17 14.99 5.02
N ASP A 2 9.22 15.59 4.44
CA ASP A 2 9.15 16.35 3.19
C ASP A 2 8.65 15.54 2.00
N ILE A 3 9.11 14.28 1.87
CA ILE A 3 8.63 13.34 0.84
C ILE A 3 7.10 13.16 0.93
N GLY A 4 6.59 12.99 2.16
CA GLY A 4 5.17 12.80 2.37
C GLY A 4 4.31 14.00 1.96
N PHE A 5 4.76 15.19 2.27
CA PHE A 5 4.04 16.41 1.85
C PHE A 5 4.08 16.62 0.35
N LYS A 6 5.21 16.33 -0.33
CA LYS A 6 5.27 16.39 -1.80
C LYS A 6 4.31 15.38 -2.47
N ILE A 7 4.21 14.16 -1.93
CA ILE A 7 3.25 13.16 -2.44
C ILE A 7 1.81 13.59 -2.19
N ARG A 8 1.49 14.16 -1.02
CA ARG A 8 0.17 14.74 -0.74
C ARG A 8 -0.20 15.82 -1.77
N ASP A 9 0.72 16.74 -2.05
CA ASP A 9 0.48 17.82 -3.01
C ASP A 9 0.29 17.27 -4.43
N ALA A 10 1.04 16.24 -4.79
CA ALA A 10 0.88 15.50 -6.04
C ALA A 10 -0.50 14.82 -6.17
N ILE A 11 -1.04 14.29 -5.06
CA ILE A 11 -2.39 13.71 -5.03
C ILE A 11 -3.43 14.79 -5.32
N ASN A 12 -3.37 15.94 -4.64
CA ASN A 12 -4.28 17.06 -4.89
C ASN A 12 -4.28 17.44 -6.37
N ILE A 13 -3.09 17.61 -6.98
CA ILE A 13 -2.95 17.95 -8.39
C ILE A 13 -3.50 16.84 -9.30
N TYR A 14 -3.29 15.57 -8.96
CA TYR A 14 -3.84 14.46 -9.72
C TYR A 14 -5.36 14.51 -9.79
N TYR A 15 -6.04 14.72 -8.66
CA TYR A 15 -7.50 14.78 -8.61
C TYR A 15 -8.06 16.04 -9.26
N GLU A 16 -7.44 17.20 -9.04
CA GLU A 16 -7.82 18.45 -9.71
C GLU A 16 -7.71 18.32 -11.24
N THR A 17 -6.59 17.78 -11.73
CA THR A 17 -6.35 17.61 -13.18
C THR A 17 -7.34 16.64 -13.82
N ASN A 18 -7.81 15.65 -13.10
CA ASN A 18 -8.79 14.68 -13.58
C ASN A 18 -10.25 15.09 -13.29
N PHE A 19 -10.49 16.31 -12.80
CA PHE A 19 -11.82 16.81 -12.43
C PHE A 19 -12.56 15.89 -11.45
N GLN A 20 -11.84 15.33 -10.50
CA GLN A 20 -12.36 14.43 -9.47
C GLN A 20 -12.23 15.06 -8.09
N GLU A 21 -13.13 14.70 -7.20
CA GLU A 21 -13.03 15.08 -5.79
C GLU A 21 -11.87 14.31 -5.13
N ASP A 22 -10.99 15.05 -4.45
CA ASP A 22 -9.87 14.45 -3.72
C ASP A 22 -10.38 13.67 -2.50
N PRO A 23 -10.24 12.34 -2.48
CA PRO A 23 -10.68 11.51 -1.37
C PRO A 23 -9.85 11.75 -0.09
N THR A 24 -8.74 12.47 -0.19
CA THR A 24 -7.85 12.77 0.95
C THR A 24 -8.08 14.16 1.57
N SER A 25 -9.07 14.90 1.08
CA SER A 25 -9.38 16.27 1.55
C SER A 25 -9.58 16.40 3.07
N ASN A 26 -10.05 15.32 3.70
CA ASN A 26 -10.25 15.25 5.16
C ASN A 26 -9.14 14.49 5.91
N PHE A 27 -8.03 14.12 5.23
CA PHE A 27 -6.94 13.42 5.89
C PHE A 27 -6.15 14.35 6.80
N GLN A 28 -5.82 13.83 7.97
CA GLN A 28 -4.90 14.49 8.92
C GLN A 28 -3.52 13.85 8.77
N TRP A 29 -2.76 14.36 7.81
CA TRP A 29 -1.47 13.81 7.43
C TRP A 29 -0.46 13.84 8.56
N GLU A 30 0.10 12.69 8.86
CA GLU A 30 1.16 12.50 9.85
C GLU A 30 2.16 11.47 9.34
N PHE A 31 3.44 11.81 9.39
CA PHE A 31 4.53 10.99 8.89
C PHE A 31 5.49 10.67 10.04
N VAL A 32 5.63 9.40 10.37
CA VAL A 32 6.43 8.91 11.50
C VAL A 32 7.51 7.97 11.00
N LEU A 33 8.72 8.13 11.50
CA LEU A 33 9.78 7.13 11.42
C LEU A 33 9.87 6.44 12.79
N VAL A 34 9.61 5.14 12.79
CA VAL A 34 9.74 4.30 14.00
C VAL A 34 11.16 3.75 14.05
N ASP A 35 11.86 4.00 15.15
CA ASP A 35 13.22 3.54 15.40
C ASP A 35 13.19 2.05 15.80
N ASP A 36 13.14 1.18 14.79
CA ASP A 36 13.16 -0.27 14.92
C ASP A 36 13.83 -0.89 13.69
N ASP A 37 15.11 -1.16 13.80
CA ASP A 37 15.94 -1.70 12.72
C ASP A 37 15.65 -3.19 12.40
N GLN A 38 14.89 -3.87 13.25
CA GLN A 38 14.54 -5.28 13.04
C GLN A 38 13.30 -5.43 12.18
N THR A 39 12.41 -4.44 12.20
CA THR A 39 11.17 -4.46 11.43
C THR A 39 11.37 -3.82 10.06
N LYS A 40 11.24 -4.62 9.00
CA LYS A 40 11.30 -4.17 7.61
C LYS A 40 9.89 -3.95 7.07
N ASN A 41 9.26 -2.86 7.49
CA ASN A 41 7.86 -2.57 7.17
C ASN A 41 7.58 -1.07 7.01
N ALA A 42 6.48 -0.77 6.31
CA ALA A 42 5.85 0.53 6.25
C ALA A 42 4.34 0.33 6.11
N TRP A 43 3.55 1.31 6.51
CA TRP A 43 2.08 1.25 6.38
C TRP A 43 1.45 2.64 6.33
N CYS A 44 0.27 2.72 5.73
CA CYS A 44 -0.61 3.88 5.78
C CYS A 44 -1.99 3.50 6.29
N MET A 45 -2.43 4.14 7.37
CA MET A 45 -3.80 3.99 7.87
C MET A 45 -4.75 4.93 7.14
N PRO A 46 -6.05 4.58 7.05
CA PRO A 46 -7.07 5.52 6.63
C PRO A 46 -6.99 6.82 7.42
N GLY A 47 -7.11 7.95 6.73
CA GLY A 47 -6.99 9.28 7.35
C GLY A 47 -5.58 9.87 7.34
N GLY A 48 -4.60 9.21 6.68
CA GLY A 48 -3.30 9.82 6.36
C GLY A 48 -2.23 9.68 7.45
N LYS A 49 -2.31 8.63 8.26
CA LYS A 49 -1.26 8.30 9.25
C LYS A 49 -0.28 7.30 8.63
N ILE A 50 0.94 7.72 8.36
CA ILE A 50 1.97 6.94 7.68
C ILE A 50 3.14 6.67 8.62
N ALA A 51 3.55 5.40 8.71
CA ALA A 51 4.75 5.03 9.45
C ALA A 51 5.70 4.20 8.57
N PHE A 52 6.98 4.47 8.76
CA PHE A 52 8.09 3.70 8.25
C PHE A 52 8.92 3.21 9.43
N TYR A 53 9.34 1.96 9.40
CA TYR A 53 10.32 1.43 10.35
C TYR A 53 11.73 1.64 9.82
N SER A 54 12.68 1.94 10.71
CA SER A 54 14.08 2.18 10.29
C SER A 54 14.69 0.98 9.57
N GLY A 55 14.27 -0.23 9.90
CA GLY A 55 14.75 -1.48 9.28
C GLY A 55 14.47 -1.60 7.77
N ILE A 56 13.50 -0.88 7.20
CA ILE A 56 13.26 -0.91 5.75
C ILE A 56 14.18 0.04 4.97
N LEU A 57 14.73 1.09 5.62
CA LEU A 57 15.49 2.15 4.94
C LEU A 57 16.71 1.65 4.15
N PRO A 58 17.50 0.65 4.62
CA PRO A 58 18.59 0.10 3.84
C PRO A 58 18.17 -0.49 2.48
N ILE A 59 16.95 -1.01 2.39
CA ILE A 59 16.37 -1.55 1.14
C ILE A 59 15.93 -0.41 0.22
N LEU A 60 15.38 0.66 0.77
CA LEU A 60 14.90 1.82 0.03
C LEU A 60 16.04 2.67 -0.52
N LYS A 61 17.19 2.72 0.16
CA LYS A 61 18.45 3.37 -0.20
C LYS A 61 18.42 4.91 -0.27
N ASN A 62 17.45 5.50 -0.93
CA ASN A 62 17.38 6.93 -1.24
C ASN A 62 15.96 7.49 -1.13
N ALA A 63 15.81 8.79 -1.38
CA ALA A 63 14.53 9.48 -1.32
C ALA A 63 13.51 8.93 -2.35
N ASP A 64 13.97 8.51 -3.53
CA ASP A 64 13.11 7.98 -4.59
C ASP A 64 12.55 6.61 -4.20
N GLY A 65 13.38 5.76 -3.57
CA GLY A 65 12.92 4.48 -3.02
C GLY A 65 11.93 4.67 -1.87
N VAL A 66 12.15 5.65 -1.00
CA VAL A 66 11.19 6.00 0.07
C VAL A 66 9.89 6.51 -0.55
N ALA A 67 9.98 7.39 -1.55
CA ALA A 67 8.81 7.94 -2.24
C ALA A 67 8.00 6.84 -2.95
N SER A 68 8.68 5.88 -3.57
CA SER A 68 8.03 4.74 -4.23
C SER A 68 7.16 3.93 -3.26
N VAL A 69 7.72 3.54 -2.09
CA VAL A 69 6.96 2.79 -1.09
C VAL A 69 5.89 3.66 -0.43
N MET A 70 6.20 4.92 -0.13
CA MET A 70 5.24 5.86 0.46
C MET A 70 4.05 6.11 -0.48
N GLY A 71 4.30 6.31 -1.78
CA GLY A 71 3.25 6.45 -2.78
C GLY A 71 2.36 5.22 -2.87
N HIS A 72 2.94 4.03 -2.81
CA HIS A 72 2.22 2.76 -2.77
C HIS A 72 1.33 2.63 -1.52
N GLU A 73 1.86 2.91 -0.33
CA GLU A 73 1.10 2.86 0.92
C GLU A 73 -0.05 3.88 0.96
N ILE A 74 0.23 5.09 0.51
CA ILE A 74 -0.80 6.12 0.42
C ILE A 74 -1.87 5.74 -0.61
N ALA A 75 -1.50 5.12 -1.74
CA ALA A 75 -2.45 4.64 -2.74
C ALA A 75 -3.44 3.63 -2.16
N HIS A 76 -3.02 2.74 -1.25
CA HIS A 76 -3.94 1.86 -0.53
C HIS A 76 -4.98 2.63 0.30
N ALA A 77 -4.58 3.73 0.95
CA ALA A 77 -5.50 4.56 1.72
C ALA A 77 -6.44 5.37 0.82
N VAL A 78 -5.92 5.94 -0.26
CA VAL A 78 -6.67 6.70 -1.29
C VAL A 78 -7.73 5.82 -1.95
N ALA A 79 -7.36 4.61 -2.39
CA ALA A 79 -8.26 3.64 -3.00
C ALA A 79 -9.16 2.91 -1.98
N ARG A 80 -9.03 3.23 -0.68
CA ARG A 80 -9.81 2.63 0.42
C ARG A 80 -9.72 1.11 0.54
N HIS A 81 -8.59 0.52 0.15
CA HIS A 81 -8.39 -0.92 0.15
C HIS A 81 -8.58 -1.55 1.53
N SER A 82 -8.16 -0.88 2.60
CA SER A 82 -8.38 -1.36 3.97
C SER A 82 -9.85 -1.39 4.37
N ALA A 83 -10.64 -0.40 3.92
CA ALA A 83 -12.10 -0.38 4.17
C ALA A 83 -12.81 -1.46 3.36
N GLU A 84 -12.40 -1.71 2.11
CA GLU A 84 -12.91 -2.80 1.27
C GLU A 84 -12.64 -4.17 1.92
N ARG A 85 -11.43 -4.39 2.42
CA ARG A 85 -11.08 -5.63 3.14
C ARG A 85 -11.94 -5.82 4.39
N ALA A 86 -12.08 -4.78 5.20
CA ALA A 86 -12.89 -4.83 6.41
C ALA A 86 -14.37 -5.15 6.09
N SER A 87 -14.92 -4.52 5.06
CA SER A 87 -16.30 -4.78 4.61
C SER A 87 -16.47 -6.21 4.09
N THR A 88 -15.49 -6.70 3.31
CA THR A 88 -15.51 -8.08 2.78
C THR A 88 -15.40 -9.10 3.92
N ALA A 89 -14.55 -8.85 4.90
CA ALA A 89 -14.43 -9.70 6.08
C ALA A 89 -15.75 -9.76 6.87
N MET A 90 -16.39 -8.59 7.09
CA MET A 90 -17.70 -8.55 7.77
C MET A 90 -18.78 -9.33 7.04
N VAL A 91 -18.87 -9.20 5.70
CA VAL A 91 -19.85 -9.95 4.89
C VAL A 91 -19.56 -11.46 4.96
N THR A 92 -18.28 -11.84 4.90
CA THR A 92 -17.87 -13.23 5.01
C THR A 92 -18.20 -13.80 6.39
N ASP A 93 -17.93 -13.06 7.45
CA ASP A 93 -18.26 -13.46 8.84
C ASP A 93 -19.76 -13.65 9.02
N LEU A 94 -20.58 -12.72 8.54
CA LEU A 94 -22.03 -12.82 8.60
C LEU A 94 -22.54 -14.02 7.78
N GLY A 95 -21.93 -14.28 6.61
CA GLY A 95 -22.25 -15.45 5.79
C GLY A 95 -21.88 -16.76 6.49
N ILE A 96 -20.72 -16.85 7.12
CA ILE A 96 -20.28 -18.02 7.89
C ILE A 96 -21.21 -18.24 9.09
N MET A 97 -21.51 -17.19 9.86
CA MET A 97 -22.42 -17.27 11.01
C MET A 97 -23.83 -17.73 10.60
N ALA A 98 -24.34 -17.25 9.47
CA ALA A 98 -25.63 -17.68 8.95
C ALA A 98 -25.61 -19.15 8.51
N LEU A 99 -24.53 -19.60 7.88
CA LEU A 99 -24.34 -20.98 7.44
C LEU A 99 -24.20 -21.94 8.65
N GLU A 100 -23.43 -21.54 9.66
CA GLU A 100 -23.29 -22.30 10.91
C GLU A 100 -24.64 -22.46 11.61
N GLN A 101 -25.40 -21.39 11.75
CA GLN A 101 -26.72 -21.43 12.34
C GLN A 101 -27.70 -22.31 11.55
N PHE A 102 -27.60 -22.27 10.21
CA PHE A 102 -28.50 -23.03 9.33
C PHE A 102 -28.17 -24.53 9.27
N ILE A 103 -26.87 -24.89 9.20
CA ILE A 103 -26.42 -26.28 9.01
C ILE A 103 -26.22 -27.00 10.35
N LEU A 104 -25.62 -26.34 11.32
CA LEU A 104 -25.17 -26.97 12.56
C LEU A 104 -26.09 -26.68 13.75
N GLY A 105 -27.02 -25.76 13.64
CA GLY A 105 -27.91 -25.36 14.73
C GLY A 105 -27.17 -24.76 15.95
N GLN A 106 -25.86 -24.53 15.85
CA GLN A 106 -25.02 -24.07 16.95
C GLN A 106 -24.05 -22.97 16.43
N ARG A 107 -23.82 -21.96 17.25
CA ARG A 107 -22.76 -21.00 17.02
C ARG A 107 -21.41 -21.60 17.42
N LEU A 108 -20.44 -21.59 16.52
CA LEU A 108 -19.05 -21.87 16.84
C LEU A 108 -18.35 -20.54 17.16
N PRO A 109 -18.19 -20.13 18.43
CA PRO A 109 -17.62 -18.82 18.80
C PRO A 109 -16.21 -18.61 18.30
N GLN A 110 -15.51 -19.71 17.96
CA GLN A 110 -14.12 -19.66 17.50
C GLN A 110 -13.99 -19.28 16.03
N ALA A 111 -14.93 -19.66 15.15
CA ALA A 111 -14.84 -19.32 13.72
C ALA A 111 -14.95 -17.81 13.47
N ALA A 112 -15.88 -17.13 14.16
CA ALA A 112 -16.02 -15.67 14.07
C ALA A 112 -14.79 -14.91 14.59
N GLY A 113 -14.08 -15.46 15.60
CA GLY A 113 -12.82 -14.91 16.10
C GLY A 113 -11.68 -15.04 15.10
N TYR A 114 -11.58 -16.16 14.41
CA TYR A 114 -10.57 -16.42 13.39
C TYR A 114 -10.75 -15.48 12.17
N VAL A 115 -11.96 -15.34 11.66
CA VAL A 115 -12.22 -14.49 10.50
C VAL A 115 -12.02 -13.00 10.85
N ARG A 116 -12.32 -12.58 12.08
CA ARG A 116 -12.06 -11.21 12.56
C ARG A 116 -10.56 -10.91 12.66
N GLN A 117 -9.78 -11.85 13.19
CA GLN A 117 -8.33 -11.74 13.33
C GLN A 117 -7.63 -11.81 11.97
N PHE A 118 -8.03 -12.74 11.11
CA PHE A 118 -7.48 -12.90 9.77
C PHE A 118 -8.01 -11.88 8.76
N GLY A 119 -9.21 -11.35 8.95
CA GLY A 119 -9.79 -10.37 8.03
C GLY A 119 -9.08 -9.01 8.00
N LEU A 120 -8.46 -8.61 9.13
CA LEU A 120 -7.62 -7.40 9.21
C LEU A 120 -6.17 -7.68 8.84
N ASP A 121 -5.69 -8.92 9.06
CA ASP A 121 -4.32 -9.35 8.78
C ASP A 121 -4.18 -10.07 7.43
N LEU A 122 -5.26 -10.22 6.66
CA LEU A 122 -5.18 -10.78 5.31
C LEU A 122 -4.37 -9.85 4.40
N PRO A 123 -3.42 -10.39 3.65
CA PRO A 123 -2.67 -9.60 2.68
C PRO A 123 -3.62 -8.98 1.64
N PHE A 124 -3.23 -7.83 1.11
CA PHE A 124 -3.94 -7.20 0.00
C PHE A 124 -4.02 -8.17 -1.18
N ASN A 125 -5.15 -8.17 -1.87
CA ASN A 125 -5.28 -9.03 -3.04
C ASN A 125 -4.50 -8.47 -4.24
N ARG A 126 -4.21 -9.33 -5.23
CA ARG A 126 -3.39 -8.96 -6.41
C ARG A 126 -3.94 -7.77 -7.19
N LYS A 127 -5.25 -7.53 -7.16
CA LYS A 127 -5.88 -6.39 -7.85
C LYS A 127 -5.60 -5.10 -7.09
N GLN A 128 -5.76 -5.12 -5.77
CA GLN A 128 -5.47 -3.98 -4.89
C GLN A 128 -3.99 -3.60 -4.94
N GLU A 129 -3.08 -4.59 -4.92
CA GLU A 129 -1.65 -4.36 -5.08
C GLU A 129 -1.32 -3.71 -6.44
N SER A 130 -1.92 -4.21 -7.51
CA SER A 130 -1.72 -3.68 -8.87
C SER A 130 -2.24 -2.25 -9.02
N GLU A 131 -3.35 -1.92 -8.36
CA GLU A 131 -3.91 -0.57 -8.32
C GLU A 131 -3.04 0.37 -7.47
N ALA A 132 -2.58 -0.08 -6.31
CA ALA A 132 -1.70 0.69 -5.45
C ALA A 132 -0.34 0.97 -6.12
N ASP A 133 0.22 -0.01 -6.86
CA ASP A 133 1.42 0.19 -7.65
C ASP A 133 1.25 1.26 -8.72
N TYR A 134 0.16 1.19 -9.49
CA TYR A 134 -0.08 2.14 -10.57
C TYR A 134 -0.33 3.56 -10.07
N LEU A 135 -1.17 3.72 -9.04
CA LEU A 135 -1.41 5.02 -8.42
C LEU A 135 -0.16 5.56 -7.72
N GLY A 136 0.58 4.69 -7.03
CA GLY A 136 1.83 5.05 -6.38
C GLY A 136 2.88 5.58 -7.36
N LEU A 137 2.99 4.97 -8.56
CA LEU A 137 3.83 5.51 -9.64
C LEU A 137 3.40 6.93 -10.04
N ILE A 138 2.10 7.17 -10.23
CA ILE A 138 1.58 8.48 -10.62
C ILE A 138 1.90 9.52 -9.55
N PHE A 139 1.62 9.23 -8.30
CA PHE A 139 1.84 10.17 -7.20
C PHE A 139 3.32 10.49 -7.01
N SER A 140 4.18 9.47 -7.06
CA SER A 140 5.63 9.66 -6.94
C SER A 140 6.22 10.45 -8.11
N ASN A 141 5.75 10.20 -9.35
CA ASN A 141 6.21 10.93 -10.52
C ASN A 141 5.78 12.40 -10.50
N LEU A 142 4.52 12.68 -10.20
CA LEU A 142 4.02 14.05 -10.05
C LEU A 142 4.77 14.80 -8.94
N ALA A 143 5.15 14.11 -7.86
CA ALA A 143 5.95 14.67 -6.78
C ALA A 143 7.43 14.91 -7.15
N GLY A 144 7.86 14.56 -8.37
CA GLY A 144 9.19 14.81 -8.89
C GLY A 144 10.25 13.76 -8.51
N TYR A 145 9.83 12.56 -8.10
CA TYR A 145 10.75 11.45 -7.79
C TYR A 145 10.99 10.54 -8.99
N ASP A 146 12.19 9.93 -9.04
CA ASP A 146 12.52 8.91 -10.05
C ASP A 146 11.73 7.63 -9.80
N ILE A 147 10.71 7.40 -10.61
CA ILE A 147 9.83 6.23 -10.48
C ILE A 147 10.45 4.92 -10.97
N ASP A 148 11.63 4.95 -11.62
CA ASP A 148 12.40 3.74 -11.89
C ASP A 148 12.86 3.04 -10.59
N GLU A 149 12.93 3.76 -9.48
CA GLU A 149 13.22 3.16 -8.18
C GLU A 149 12.10 2.20 -7.72
N SER A 150 10.88 2.32 -8.18
CA SER A 150 9.76 1.47 -7.76
C SER A 150 10.03 -0.02 -8.05
N TYR A 151 10.44 -0.40 -9.27
CA TYR A 151 10.76 -1.80 -9.54
C TYR A 151 12.08 -2.24 -8.89
N LYS A 152 13.06 -1.34 -8.76
CA LYS A 152 14.34 -1.62 -8.11
C LYS A 152 14.18 -1.90 -6.62
N VAL A 153 13.26 -1.21 -5.93
CA VAL A 153 12.89 -1.51 -4.54
C VAL A 153 12.38 -2.95 -4.44
N TRP A 154 11.49 -3.38 -5.34
CA TRP A 154 10.98 -4.76 -5.34
C TRP A 154 12.05 -5.80 -5.66
N GLU A 155 13.00 -5.49 -6.54
CA GLU A 155 14.17 -6.34 -6.80
C GLU A 155 15.00 -6.52 -5.53
N ARG A 156 15.34 -5.42 -4.84
CA ARG A 156 16.09 -5.44 -3.57
C ARG A 156 15.35 -6.16 -2.45
N MET A 157 14.03 -5.97 -2.34
CA MET A 157 13.22 -6.71 -1.37
C MET A 157 13.24 -8.22 -1.62
N LYS A 158 13.21 -8.66 -2.88
CA LYS A 158 13.35 -10.08 -3.25
C LYS A 158 14.72 -10.64 -2.88
N GLU A 159 15.78 -9.90 -3.13
CA GLU A 159 17.16 -10.28 -2.76
C GLU A 159 17.31 -10.43 -1.25
N ASP A 160 16.74 -9.50 -0.48
CA ASP A 160 16.78 -9.53 0.99
C ASP A 160 16.06 -10.76 1.56
N MET A 161 14.97 -11.23 0.93
CA MET A 161 14.29 -12.48 1.34
C MET A 161 15.16 -13.73 1.24
N GLY A 162 16.13 -13.76 0.32
CA GLY A 162 17.06 -14.88 0.17
C GLY A 162 18.02 -15.06 1.36
N GLY A 163 18.18 -14.04 2.21
CA GLY A 163 19.12 -14.02 3.32
C GLY A 163 18.53 -14.10 4.73
N SER A 164 17.32 -13.60 4.96
CA SER A 164 16.76 -13.42 6.31
C SER A 164 15.29 -13.87 6.48
N GLY A 165 14.72 -14.53 5.48
CA GLY A 165 13.31 -14.89 5.45
C GLY A 165 12.40 -13.74 4.94
N PRO A 166 11.09 -13.99 4.78
CA PRO A 166 10.17 -12.99 4.26
C PRO A 166 10.12 -11.78 5.18
N SER A 167 10.33 -10.58 4.64
CA SER A 167 10.12 -9.35 5.40
C SER A 167 8.63 -9.23 5.76
N GLU A 168 8.32 -8.57 6.87
CA GLU A 168 6.95 -8.35 7.32
C GLU A 168 6.13 -7.59 6.26
N PHE A 169 6.77 -6.75 5.47
CA PHE A 169 6.17 -6.06 4.33
C PHE A 169 5.55 -7.03 3.31
N PHE A 170 6.19 -8.17 3.02
CA PHE A 170 5.63 -9.17 2.11
C PHE A 170 4.46 -9.97 2.69
N SER A 171 4.31 -10.02 4.00
CA SER A 171 3.16 -10.68 4.61
C SER A 171 1.85 -9.94 4.33
N THR A 172 1.93 -8.62 4.22
CA THR A 172 0.80 -7.73 3.91
C THR A 172 0.70 -7.39 2.41
N HIS A 173 1.85 -7.35 1.70
CA HIS A 173 1.97 -7.00 0.28
C HIS A 173 2.62 -8.13 -0.52
N PRO A 174 1.87 -9.19 -0.85
CA PRO A 174 2.42 -10.32 -1.58
C PRO A 174 2.95 -9.88 -2.95
N SER A 175 4.19 -10.27 -3.25
CA SER A 175 4.81 -10.00 -4.54
C SER A 175 4.41 -11.08 -5.54
N PRO A 176 3.47 -10.86 -6.46
CA PRO A 176 3.34 -11.72 -7.63
C PRO A 176 4.55 -11.50 -8.53
N ASP A 177 5.03 -12.58 -9.17
CA ASP A 177 6.22 -12.53 -10.03
C ASP A 177 6.13 -11.53 -11.20
N ASN A 178 4.92 -11.14 -11.58
CA ASN A 178 4.67 -10.19 -12.65
C ASN A 178 4.67 -8.70 -12.19
N ARG A 179 4.83 -8.39 -10.89
CA ARG A 179 4.74 -7.02 -10.36
C ARG A 179 5.85 -6.12 -10.92
N ILE A 180 7.10 -6.61 -10.86
CA ILE A 180 8.27 -5.92 -11.41
C ILE A 180 8.10 -5.66 -12.92
N THR A 181 7.61 -6.66 -13.66
CA THR A 181 7.35 -6.52 -15.10
C THR A 181 6.32 -5.43 -15.38
N LYS A 182 5.20 -5.45 -14.68
CA LYS A 182 4.15 -4.42 -14.84
C LYS A 182 4.65 -3.01 -14.51
N LEU A 183 5.41 -2.85 -13.43
CA LEU A 183 5.99 -1.54 -13.09
C LEU A 183 6.85 -1.02 -14.25
N LYS A 184 7.73 -1.86 -14.81
CA LYS A 184 8.56 -1.49 -15.97
C LYS A 184 7.73 -1.13 -17.21
N GLU A 185 6.60 -1.78 -17.43
CA GLU A 185 5.67 -1.46 -18.53
C GLU A 185 4.93 -0.13 -18.30
N TRP A 186 4.55 0.19 -17.06
CA TRP A 186 3.76 1.37 -16.73
C TRP A 186 4.60 2.65 -16.63
N ILE A 187 5.86 2.58 -16.21
CA ILE A 187 6.73 3.74 -16.04
C ILE A 187 6.75 4.66 -17.26
N PRO A 188 7.01 4.20 -18.50
CA PRO A 188 6.99 5.08 -19.67
C PRO A 188 5.60 5.69 -19.93
N LEU A 189 4.53 4.98 -19.62
CA LEU A 189 3.16 5.49 -19.79
C LEU A 189 2.84 6.57 -18.74
N VAL A 190 3.27 6.38 -17.51
CA VAL A 190 3.09 7.34 -16.42
C VAL A 190 3.91 8.60 -16.70
N ASN A 191 5.18 8.47 -17.10
CA ASN A 191 6.03 9.60 -17.47
C ASN A 191 5.43 10.45 -18.61
N ALA A 192 4.82 9.80 -19.60
CA ALA A 192 4.20 10.50 -20.72
C ALA A 192 2.89 11.20 -20.33
N LYS A 193 2.07 10.59 -19.47
CA LYS A 193 0.73 11.09 -19.15
C LYS A 193 0.70 12.03 -17.93
N TYR A 194 1.56 11.81 -16.97
CA TYR A 194 1.63 12.53 -15.70
C TYR A 194 3.07 13.00 -15.42
N PRO A 195 3.61 13.91 -16.23
CA PRO A 195 5.00 14.38 -16.08
C PRO A 195 5.21 15.05 -14.72
N ALA A 196 6.43 14.96 -14.21
CA ALA A 196 6.82 15.61 -12.96
C ALA A 196 6.49 17.10 -12.99
N ILE A 197 5.98 17.60 -11.88
CA ILE A 197 5.65 19.02 -11.74
C ILE A 197 6.98 19.78 -11.57
N SER A 198 7.25 20.70 -12.49
CA SER A 198 8.40 21.58 -12.34
C SER A 198 8.17 22.49 -11.14
N THR A 199 8.92 22.25 -10.04
CA THR A 199 8.96 23.14 -8.87
C THR A 199 9.95 24.27 -9.10
#